data_1e9eea3a7710351503801accc367a0d8
#
_entry.id   1e9eea3a7710351503801accc367a0d8
#
_cell.length_a   1.000
_cell.length_b   1.000
_cell.length_c   1.000
_cell.angle_alpha   90.00
_cell.angle_beta   90.00
_cell.angle_gamma   90.00
#
_symmetry.space_group_name_H-M   'P 1'
#
loop_
_entity.id
_entity.type
_entity.pdbx_description
1 polymer ?
#
loop_
_entity_poly.entity_id
_entity_poly.type
_entity_poly.pdbx_seq_one_letter_code
_entity_poly.pdbx_strand_id
1 'polypeptide(L)'
;MIYTNMKLSEHFTLGEMIKTSVKVNEFAKQNGLGEEEVNNLRRLCKWLEQLRKRWNDLYGEGDDPIIINSGFRSPEVNKAVGGAFTSNHLTGCAVDIRCIGIEQALRYAAILLDISDLNNEDFDELLIEQKSHVIWIHFAVRPFGNRRRTNFKR
;
A
#
# COMPACT_ATOMS: atom_id res chain seq x y z
N MET A 1 -22.06 -6.83 -0.50
CA MET A 1 -21.07 -6.10 -1.34
C MET A 1 -20.64 -4.83 -0.64
N ILE A 2 -19.35 -4.55 -0.61
CA ILE A 2 -18.81 -3.36 0.02
C ILE A 2 -18.74 -2.23 -0.99
N TYR A 3 -19.10 -1.03 -0.59
CA TYR A 3 -19.15 0.14 -1.47
C TYR A 3 -17.74 0.66 -1.74
N THR A 4 -17.35 0.70 -3.02
CA THR A 4 -16.01 1.10 -3.45
C THR A 4 -15.73 2.60 -3.28
N ASN A 5 -16.77 3.43 -3.19
CA ASN A 5 -16.60 4.87 -2.96
C ASN A 5 -16.49 5.24 -1.47
N MET A 6 -16.52 4.24 -0.57
CA MET A 6 -16.34 4.48 0.85
C MET A 6 -14.95 5.06 1.11
N LYS A 7 -14.88 6.16 1.84
CA LYS A 7 -13.60 6.73 2.25
C LYS A 7 -12.98 5.93 3.40
N LEU A 8 -11.72 5.61 3.27
CA LEU A 8 -10.91 5.01 4.34
C LEU A 8 -10.17 6.08 5.14
N SER A 9 -9.87 7.21 4.49
CA SER A 9 -9.28 8.40 5.08
C SER A 9 -9.60 9.59 4.18
N GLU A 10 -9.06 10.76 4.51
CA GLU A 10 -9.35 11.99 3.75
C GLU A 10 -9.12 11.84 2.25
N HIS A 11 -8.00 11.22 1.84
CA HIS A 11 -7.59 11.15 0.43
C HIS A 11 -7.64 9.76 -0.18
N PHE A 12 -8.05 8.74 0.55
CA PHE A 12 -8.06 7.36 0.05
C PHE A 12 -9.43 6.71 0.18
N THR A 13 -9.86 6.07 -0.92
CA THR A 13 -11.10 5.31 -0.97
C THR A 13 -10.84 3.81 -0.96
N LEU A 14 -11.85 3.03 -0.58
CA LEU A 14 -11.76 1.57 -0.67
C LEU A 14 -11.52 1.12 -2.13
N GLY A 15 -12.15 1.79 -3.09
CA GLY A 15 -11.96 1.47 -4.51
C GLY A 15 -10.50 1.53 -4.95
N GLU A 16 -9.75 2.54 -4.49
CA GLU A 16 -8.32 2.63 -4.77
C GLU A 16 -7.53 1.49 -4.15
N MET A 17 -7.94 1.04 -2.97
CA MET A 17 -7.22 0.03 -2.20
C MET A 17 -7.54 -1.41 -2.60
N ILE A 18 -8.48 -1.61 -3.52
CA ILE A 18 -8.84 -2.94 -4.04
C ILE A 18 -8.73 -3.02 -5.56
N LYS A 19 -8.28 -1.96 -6.23
CA LYS A 19 -8.17 -1.97 -7.68
C LYS A 19 -7.13 -2.99 -8.15
N THR A 20 -7.37 -3.55 -9.33
CA THR A 20 -6.48 -4.50 -9.96
C THR A 20 -6.62 -4.41 -11.49
N SER A 21 -5.53 -4.69 -12.19
CA SER A 21 -5.57 -4.87 -13.65
C SER A 21 -5.99 -6.29 -14.05
N VAL A 22 -6.08 -7.21 -13.11
CA VAL A 22 -6.56 -8.57 -13.37
C VAL A 22 -8.05 -8.55 -13.70
N LYS A 23 -8.42 -9.20 -14.77
CA LYS A 23 -9.83 -9.26 -15.21
C LYS A 23 -10.56 -10.33 -14.40
N VAL A 24 -11.27 -9.89 -13.39
CA VAL A 24 -12.14 -10.73 -12.55
C VAL A 24 -13.44 -9.94 -12.31
N ASN A 25 -14.53 -10.65 -11.98
CA ASN A 25 -15.77 -9.98 -11.59
C ASN A 25 -15.64 -9.38 -10.19
N GLU A 26 -16.58 -8.50 -9.81
CA GLU A 26 -16.55 -7.81 -8.52
C GLU A 26 -16.59 -8.78 -7.33
N PHE A 27 -17.32 -9.89 -7.47
CA PHE A 27 -17.40 -10.90 -6.42
C PHE A 27 -16.00 -11.52 -6.15
N ALA A 28 -15.32 -11.95 -7.21
CA ALA A 28 -13.98 -12.53 -7.09
C ALA A 28 -12.94 -11.50 -6.63
N LYS A 29 -13.08 -10.25 -7.07
CA LYS A 29 -12.21 -9.14 -6.67
C LYS A 29 -12.28 -8.86 -5.18
N GLN A 30 -13.46 -9.00 -4.58
CA GLN A 30 -13.71 -8.71 -3.17
C GLN A 30 -13.70 -9.95 -2.27
N ASN A 31 -13.41 -11.13 -2.83
CA ASN A 31 -13.40 -12.35 -2.03
C ASN A 31 -12.36 -12.25 -0.91
N GLY A 32 -12.80 -12.45 0.33
CA GLY A 32 -11.96 -12.31 1.52
C GLY A 32 -11.89 -10.90 2.09
N LEU A 33 -12.56 -9.93 1.48
CA LEU A 33 -12.59 -8.55 1.96
C LEU A 33 -13.71 -8.40 3.01
N GLY A 34 -13.34 -8.56 4.26
CA GLY A 34 -14.25 -8.36 5.39
C GLY A 34 -13.86 -7.15 6.23
N GLU A 35 -14.48 -7.02 7.40
CA GLU A 35 -14.25 -5.90 8.31
C GLU A 35 -12.79 -5.83 8.76
N GLU A 36 -12.17 -6.96 9.05
CA GLU A 36 -10.77 -7.01 9.48
C GLU A 36 -9.84 -6.46 8.41
N GLU A 37 -10.03 -6.89 7.16
CA GLU A 37 -9.23 -6.42 6.01
C GLU A 37 -9.42 -4.93 5.76
N VAL A 38 -10.65 -4.44 5.86
CA VAL A 38 -10.92 -3.00 5.74
C VAL A 38 -10.23 -2.23 6.88
N ASN A 39 -10.24 -2.72 8.09
CA ASN A 39 -9.55 -2.08 9.22
C ASN A 39 -8.03 -2.06 9.01
N ASN A 40 -7.48 -3.12 8.43
CA ASN A 40 -6.05 -3.16 8.06
C ASN A 40 -5.72 -2.11 7.00
N LEU A 41 -6.59 -1.96 6.00
CA LEU A 41 -6.44 -0.90 4.99
C LEU A 41 -6.53 0.50 5.60
N ARG A 42 -7.42 0.71 6.57
CA ARG A 42 -7.51 1.99 7.29
C ARG A 42 -6.21 2.32 8.03
N ARG A 43 -5.58 1.31 8.63
CA ARG A 43 -4.28 1.48 9.29
C ARG A 43 -3.23 1.97 8.30
N LEU A 44 -3.15 1.33 7.14
CA LEU A 44 -2.24 1.77 6.07
C LEU A 44 -2.54 3.20 5.62
N CYS A 45 -3.81 3.55 5.48
CA CYS A 45 -4.19 4.90 5.05
C CYS A 45 -3.69 5.99 6.01
N LYS A 46 -3.59 5.72 7.29
CA LYS A 46 -3.01 6.68 8.25
C LYS A 46 -1.54 6.97 7.93
N TRP A 47 -0.78 5.95 7.56
CA TRP A 47 0.60 6.12 7.12
C TRP A 47 0.66 6.87 5.79
N LEU A 48 -0.20 6.51 4.86
CA LEU A 48 -0.22 7.12 3.52
C LEU A 48 -0.63 8.59 3.57
N GLU A 49 -1.53 8.99 4.46
CA GLU A 49 -1.85 10.40 4.67
C GLU A 49 -0.65 11.18 5.18
N GLN A 50 0.12 10.61 6.10
CA GLN A 50 1.34 11.23 6.60
C GLN A 50 2.41 11.31 5.50
N LEU A 51 2.56 10.26 4.70
CA LEU A 51 3.46 10.27 3.54
C LEU A 51 3.08 11.37 2.57
N ARG A 52 1.78 11.50 2.24
CA ARG A 52 1.26 12.53 1.34
C ARG A 52 1.58 13.92 1.85
N LYS A 53 1.28 14.18 3.11
CA LYS A 53 1.53 15.49 3.71
C LYS A 53 3.01 15.83 3.69
N ARG A 54 3.86 14.93 4.15
CA ARG A 54 5.31 15.18 4.22
C ARG A 54 5.95 15.32 2.85
N TRP A 55 5.52 14.49 1.88
CA TRP A 55 5.98 14.65 0.51
C TRP A 55 5.68 16.05 -0.01
N ASN A 56 4.46 16.52 0.16
CA ASN A 56 4.06 17.82 -0.33
C ASN A 56 4.75 18.98 0.41
N ASP A 57 4.98 18.84 1.72
CA ASP A 57 5.70 19.84 2.50
C ASP A 57 7.17 19.95 2.09
N LEU A 58 7.79 18.86 1.66
CA LEU A 58 9.24 18.80 1.37
C LEU A 58 9.58 18.94 -0.11
N TYR A 59 8.81 18.30 -0.99
CA TYR A 59 9.20 18.13 -2.39
C TYR A 59 8.09 18.41 -3.39
N GLY A 60 6.83 18.25 -3.01
CA GLY A 60 5.70 18.30 -3.94
C GLY A 60 5.22 19.73 -4.21
N GLU A 61 4.17 19.80 -5.05
CA GLU A 61 3.52 21.05 -5.46
C GLU A 61 2.42 21.48 -4.48
N GLY A 62 2.27 20.80 -3.35
CA GLY A 62 1.27 21.10 -2.32
C GLY A 62 0.07 20.14 -2.30
N ASP A 63 -0.25 19.55 -3.41
CA ASP A 63 -1.42 18.66 -3.54
C ASP A 63 -1.14 17.40 -4.38
N ASP A 64 0.12 16.99 -4.44
CA ASP A 64 0.51 15.78 -5.17
C ASP A 64 -0.12 14.55 -4.52
N PRO A 65 -0.79 13.69 -5.30
CA PRO A 65 -1.38 12.48 -4.75
C PRO A 65 -0.34 11.39 -4.52
N ILE A 66 -0.63 10.50 -3.55
CA ILE A 66 0.04 9.22 -3.44
C ILE A 66 -0.83 8.21 -4.20
N ILE A 67 -0.26 7.59 -5.22
CA ILE A 67 -1.01 6.70 -6.11
C ILE A 67 -0.75 5.24 -5.74
N ILE A 68 -1.83 4.51 -5.49
CA ILE A 68 -1.77 3.11 -5.11
C ILE A 68 -2.02 2.25 -6.35
N ASN A 69 -1.08 1.36 -6.63
CA ASN A 69 -1.21 0.40 -7.74
C ASN A 69 -1.91 -0.88 -7.30
N SER A 70 -1.74 -1.29 -6.05
CA SER A 70 -2.34 -2.50 -5.51
C SER A 70 -2.44 -2.37 -3.99
N GLY A 71 -3.57 -2.75 -3.43
CA GLY A 71 -3.76 -2.83 -1.98
C GLY A 71 -4.23 -4.23 -1.61
N PHE A 72 -5.45 -4.38 -1.11
CA PHE A 72 -6.02 -5.70 -0.86
C PHE A 72 -6.08 -6.50 -2.16
N ARG A 73 -5.70 -7.77 -2.07
CA ARG A 73 -5.87 -8.74 -3.14
C ARG A 73 -6.68 -9.92 -2.65
N SER A 74 -7.73 -10.29 -3.38
CA SER A 74 -8.40 -11.56 -3.18
C SER A 74 -7.42 -12.72 -3.46
N PRO A 75 -7.68 -13.94 -2.99
CA PRO A 75 -6.88 -15.10 -3.36
C PRO A 75 -6.77 -15.29 -4.87
N GLU A 76 -7.84 -15.06 -5.60
CA GLU A 76 -7.88 -15.19 -7.06
C GLU A 76 -6.94 -14.18 -7.72
N VAL A 77 -7.01 -12.91 -7.30
CA VAL A 77 -6.13 -11.86 -7.84
C VAL A 77 -4.68 -12.13 -7.46
N ASN A 78 -4.41 -12.49 -6.23
CA ASN A 78 -3.05 -12.77 -5.76
C ASN A 78 -2.40 -13.90 -6.56
N LYS A 79 -3.15 -14.96 -6.83
CA LYS A 79 -2.68 -16.07 -7.65
C LYS A 79 -2.37 -15.62 -9.08
N ALA A 80 -3.26 -14.81 -9.66
CA ALA A 80 -3.10 -14.32 -11.05
C ALA A 80 -1.86 -13.45 -11.23
N VAL A 81 -1.49 -12.66 -10.22
CA VAL A 81 -0.28 -11.82 -10.29
C VAL A 81 0.99 -12.52 -9.78
N GLY A 82 0.88 -13.78 -9.40
CA GLY A 82 2.03 -14.55 -8.90
C GLY A 82 2.49 -14.13 -7.51
N GLY A 83 1.60 -13.58 -6.70
CA GLY A 83 1.91 -13.18 -5.34
C GLY A 83 2.21 -14.36 -4.43
N ALA A 84 2.98 -14.11 -3.37
CA ALA A 84 3.33 -15.13 -2.39
C ALA A 84 2.07 -15.63 -1.67
N PHE A 85 2.06 -16.91 -1.34
CA PHE A 85 0.95 -17.53 -0.60
C PHE A 85 0.68 -16.83 0.74
N THR A 86 1.71 -16.26 1.35
CA THR A 86 1.63 -15.55 2.63
C THR A 86 1.67 -14.03 2.48
N SER A 87 1.31 -13.51 1.31
CA SER A 87 1.37 -12.08 1.02
C SER A 87 0.52 -11.25 1.99
N ASN A 88 1.08 -10.14 2.46
CA ASN A 88 0.34 -9.15 3.25
C ASN A 88 -0.80 -8.48 2.47
N HIS A 89 -0.78 -8.52 1.14
CA HIS A 89 -1.91 -8.03 0.32
C HIS A 89 -3.20 -8.80 0.56
N LEU A 90 -3.11 -10.10 0.88
CA LEU A 90 -4.28 -10.96 1.12
C LEU A 90 -5.09 -10.54 2.35
N THR A 91 -4.47 -9.89 3.30
CA THR A 91 -5.12 -9.45 4.54
C THR A 91 -5.39 -7.94 4.59
N GLY A 92 -5.11 -7.23 3.51
CA GLY A 92 -5.24 -5.76 3.49
C GLY A 92 -4.11 -5.05 4.24
N CYS A 93 -3.02 -5.74 4.52
CA CYS A 93 -1.89 -5.19 5.28
C CYS A 93 -0.78 -4.63 4.40
N ALA A 94 -0.91 -4.65 3.07
CA ALA A 94 0.10 -4.14 2.17
C ALA A 94 -0.48 -3.29 1.06
N VAL A 95 0.31 -2.32 0.62
CA VAL A 95 0.06 -1.52 -0.58
C VAL A 95 1.31 -1.47 -1.44
N ASP A 96 1.11 -1.39 -2.74
CA ASP A 96 2.16 -1.04 -3.70
C ASP A 96 1.94 0.41 -4.12
N ILE A 97 2.93 1.25 -3.84
CA ILE A 97 2.87 2.69 -4.09
C ILE A 97 3.64 2.99 -5.37
N ARG A 98 2.97 3.65 -6.31
CA ARG A 98 3.60 4.08 -7.56
C ARG A 98 4.73 5.07 -7.27
N CYS A 99 5.86 4.88 -7.97
CA CYS A 99 6.98 5.81 -7.93
C CYS A 99 7.37 6.24 -9.34
N ILE A 100 7.70 7.53 -9.48
CA ILE A 100 8.27 8.08 -10.71
C ILE A 100 9.79 8.02 -10.55
N GLY A 101 10.39 6.88 -10.93
CA GLY A 101 11.82 6.67 -10.84
C GLY A 101 12.35 6.40 -9.43
N ILE A 102 13.65 6.14 -9.37
CA ILE A 102 14.32 5.74 -8.13
C ILE A 102 14.42 6.87 -7.10
N GLU A 103 14.57 8.10 -7.54
CA GLU A 103 14.68 9.23 -6.61
C GLU A 103 13.41 9.39 -5.77
N GLN A 104 12.24 9.35 -6.41
CA GLN A 104 10.98 9.41 -5.66
C GLN A 104 10.83 8.23 -4.73
N ALA A 105 11.19 7.03 -5.17
CA ALA A 105 11.14 5.83 -4.32
C ALA A 105 12.03 5.98 -3.08
N LEU A 106 13.25 6.49 -3.24
CA LEU A 106 14.16 6.73 -2.13
C LEU A 106 13.59 7.77 -1.15
N ARG A 107 13.00 8.85 -1.67
CA ARG A 107 12.38 9.89 -0.84
C ARG A 107 11.16 9.38 -0.10
N TYR A 108 10.29 8.64 -0.76
CA TYR A 108 9.13 7.99 -0.11
C TYR A 108 9.61 7.04 1.00
N ALA A 109 10.60 6.22 0.72
CA ALA A 109 11.14 5.29 1.71
C ALA A 109 11.71 6.03 2.92
N ALA A 110 12.48 7.09 2.69
CA ALA A 110 13.03 7.90 3.78
C ALA A 110 11.93 8.53 4.63
N ILE A 111 10.88 9.06 4.00
CA ILE A 111 9.75 9.65 4.73
C ILE A 111 9.03 8.59 5.56
N LEU A 112 8.81 7.40 5.02
CA LEU A 112 8.15 6.31 5.76
C LEU A 112 8.99 5.86 6.96
N LEU A 113 10.31 5.80 6.82
CA LEU A 113 11.21 5.52 7.93
C LEU A 113 11.10 6.60 9.02
N ASP A 114 11.08 7.86 8.62
CA ASP A 114 10.93 8.97 9.56
C ASP A 114 9.59 8.95 10.29
N ILE A 115 8.50 8.63 9.59
CA ILE A 115 7.18 8.48 10.19
C ILE A 115 7.20 7.38 11.25
N SER A 116 7.81 6.24 10.94
CA SER A 116 7.96 5.13 11.87
C SER A 116 8.69 5.56 13.14
N ASP A 117 9.83 6.24 12.97
CA ASP A 117 10.66 6.67 14.09
C ASP A 117 9.97 7.73 14.93
N LEU A 118 9.36 8.74 14.30
CA LEU A 118 8.69 9.82 15.00
C LEU A 118 7.46 9.36 15.78
N ASN A 119 6.73 8.40 15.25
CA ASN A 119 5.53 7.86 15.90
C ASN A 119 5.84 6.68 16.82
N ASN A 120 7.08 6.22 16.85
CA ASN A 120 7.50 5.02 17.57
C ASN A 120 6.59 3.82 17.23
N GLU A 121 6.37 3.61 15.93
CA GLU A 121 5.47 2.60 15.39
C GLU A 121 6.19 1.83 14.28
N ASP A 122 6.25 0.49 14.40
CA ASP A 122 6.91 -0.34 13.40
C ASP A 122 6.00 -0.64 12.20
N PHE A 123 6.64 -0.88 11.06
CA PHE A 123 6.02 -1.47 9.88
C PHE A 123 6.53 -2.90 9.69
N ASP A 124 5.86 -3.67 8.86
CA ASP A 124 6.27 -5.04 8.55
C ASP A 124 7.27 -5.10 7.41
N GLU A 125 6.97 -4.42 6.30
CA GLU A 125 7.82 -4.44 5.11
C GLU A 125 7.87 -3.05 4.47
N LEU A 126 9.07 -2.64 4.07
CA LEU A 126 9.33 -1.45 3.27
C LEU A 126 10.34 -1.86 2.19
N LEU A 127 9.83 -2.20 1.02
CA LEU A 127 10.64 -2.75 -0.06
C LEU A 127 10.57 -1.83 -1.28
N ILE A 128 11.73 -1.46 -1.83
CA ILE A 128 11.79 -0.83 -3.14
C ILE A 128 11.90 -1.96 -4.15
N GLU A 129 10.88 -2.12 -4.99
CA GLU A 129 10.79 -3.19 -5.96
C GLU A 129 10.95 -2.64 -7.37
N GLN A 130 11.57 -3.42 -8.24
CA GLN A 130 11.78 -3.06 -9.65
C GLN A 130 11.51 -4.26 -10.54
N LYS A 131 10.76 -4.02 -11.62
CA LYS A 131 10.57 -4.99 -12.69
C LYS A 131 10.63 -4.25 -14.02
N SER A 132 11.58 -4.62 -14.87
CA SER A 132 11.89 -3.86 -16.09
C SER A 132 12.23 -2.42 -15.72
N HIS A 133 11.49 -1.43 -16.23
CA HIS A 133 11.72 -0.01 -15.94
C HIS A 133 10.75 0.54 -14.89
N VAL A 134 9.92 -0.32 -14.31
CA VAL A 134 8.90 0.09 -13.34
C VAL A 134 9.44 -0.08 -11.94
N ILE A 135 9.32 0.97 -11.12
CA ILE A 135 9.73 0.98 -9.72
C ILE A 135 8.49 1.31 -8.88
N TRP A 136 8.35 0.62 -7.77
CA TRP A 136 7.29 0.91 -6.79
C TRP A 136 7.80 0.60 -5.38
N ILE A 137 7.07 1.07 -4.39
CA ILE A 137 7.31 0.68 -3.01
C ILE A 137 6.22 -0.27 -2.56
N HIS A 138 6.63 -1.45 -2.09
CA HIS A 138 5.77 -2.35 -1.35
C HIS A 138 5.89 -1.97 0.13
N PHE A 139 4.80 -1.54 0.73
CA PHE A 139 4.75 -1.12 2.12
C PHE A 139 3.67 -1.90 2.85
N ALA A 140 4.04 -2.51 3.99
CA ALA A 140 3.11 -3.34 4.75
C ALA A 140 3.16 -2.98 6.23
N VAL A 141 1.98 -2.93 6.85
CA VAL A 141 1.83 -2.77 8.30
C VAL A 141 0.78 -3.77 8.78
N ARG A 142 1.17 -4.63 9.71
CA ARG A 142 0.29 -5.60 10.35
C ARG A 142 -0.26 -5.03 11.65
N PRO A 143 -1.37 -5.58 12.17
CA PRO A 143 -1.87 -5.15 13.49
C PRO A 143 -0.90 -5.45 14.62
N PHE A 144 -0.06 -6.48 14.46
CA PHE A 144 1.00 -6.86 15.42
C PHE A 144 2.05 -7.69 14.69
N GLY A 145 3.22 -7.89 15.32
CA GLY A 145 4.27 -8.73 14.77
C GLY A 145 4.99 -8.12 13.56
N ASN A 146 5.09 -6.80 13.51
CA ASN A 146 5.78 -6.10 12.43
C ASN A 146 7.30 -6.35 12.50
N ARG A 147 7.89 -6.76 11.37
CA ARG A 147 9.28 -7.24 11.29
C ARG A 147 10.29 -6.18 10.88
N ARG A 148 9.85 -5.00 10.46
CA ARG A 148 10.69 -3.91 9.96
C ARG A 148 11.66 -4.35 8.85
N ARG A 149 11.19 -5.19 7.95
CA ARG A 149 12.01 -5.64 6.81
C ARG A 149 12.14 -4.51 5.80
N THR A 150 13.39 -4.09 5.53
CA THR A 150 13.69 -3.01 4.59
C THR A 150 14.71 -3.51 3.60
N ASN A 151 14.38 -3.44 2.29
CA ASN A 151 15.26 -4.01 1.26
C ASN A 151 14.93 -3.46 -0.13
N PHE A 152 15.87 -3.69 -1.05
CA PHE A 152 15.64 -3.60 -2.48
C PHE A 152 15.31 -4.99 -3.00
N LYS A 153 14.34 -5.09 -3.90
CA LYS A 153 13.92 -6.36 -4.48
C LYS A 153 13.74 -6.22 -5.99
N ARG A 154 14.42 -7.07 -6.73
CA ARG A 154 14.33 -7.15 -8.19
C ARG A 154 13.56 -8.39 -8.64
#